data_414ad9649a1a3d7ce1f20f5dd6da0adb
#
_entry.id   414ad9649a1a3d7ce1f20f5dd6da0adb
#
_cell.length_a   1.000
_cell.length_b   1.000
_cell.length_c   1.000
_cell.angle_alpha   90.00
_cell.angle_beta   90.00
_cell.angle_gamma   90.00
#
_symmetry.space_group_name_H-M   'P 1'
#
loop_
_entity.id
_entity.type
_entity.pdbx_description
1 polymer ?
#
loop_
_entity_poly.entity_id
_entity_poly.type
_entity_poly.pdbx_seq_one_letter_code
_entity_poly.pdbx_strand_id
1 'polypeptide(L)'
;MYTDKKNILQLVALLEAHGITKVVLCPGSRNTPIVHTLSNHPNFTCYPVTDERSAGYFAIGLALNGGKPAAVCCTSGTALLNLHPAVAEAFYQNVPLVIISADRPAAWIGQMDGQTVPQPGVFQTLVKKSVNLPEIHTEEDEWYCNRLVNEALLETNHHGKGPVHINVPISEPLFQFTVDSLPEVRVITRYQGLYVYDRDYNDLVDRMNKYQKRMIIIGQMNLIYLFEKRYIKLLYKHFAWLTEHIGNQTVPGIPVKNFDAALYAMPEEKVGQMVPELLITYGGHVVSKRLKKFLRQHPPKEHWHVSPDGEVVDLYGSLTTVIEMDPFEFLEKIASLLDNRTPEYPRVWENYCKIIPEPEFAYSEMSAIGTLLKALPESCALHLANSSVVRYAQLYSIPSTIEVCCNRGTNGIEGSLSTAVGYAAASDKLNFIAIGDLSFFYDMNALWNVNVRSNLRVLLLNNGGGEIFHTLPGLDMSGTSHKFIAAVHKTSAKGWAEERGFLYLQAQNDEELAEAMKTFTQPEAMEQPVLLEVFTNKNKDARMLKNYYHQLKQK
;
A
#
# COMPACT_ATOMS: atom_id res chain seq x y z
N MET A 1 -26.22 10.77 -23.46
CA MET A 1 -26.69 9.47 -23.96
C MET A 1 -25.66 8.39 -23.61
N TYR A 2 -26.13 7.20 -23.21
CA TYR A 2 -25.34 6.05 -22.81
C TYR A 2 -25.42 4.94 -23.85
N THR A 3 -24.60 3.89 -23.69
CA THR A 3 -24.63 2.72 -24.56
C THR A 3 -25.99 2.01 -24.52
N ASP A 4 -26.32 1.27 -25.59
CA ASP A 4 -27.48 0.38 -25.66
C ASP A 4 -27.27 -0.97 -24.97
N LYS A 5 -26.04 -1.28 -24.49
CA LYS A 5 -25.67 -2.54 -23.86
C LYS A 5 -26.22 -2.61 -22.43
N LYS A 6 -27.28 -3.40 -22.24
CA LYS A 6 -28.00 -3.49 -20.95
C LYS A 6 -27.12 -3.95 -19.79
N ASN A 7 -26.19 -4.90 -20.01
CA ASN A 7 -25.26 -5.37 -18.97
C ASN A 7 -24.33 -4.25 -18.48
N ILE A 8 -23.91 -3.36 -19.38
CA ILE A 8 -23.10 -2.18 -19.04
C ILE A 8 -23.92 -1.15 -18.27
N LEU A 9 -25.15 -0.89 -18.72
CA LEU A 9 -26.06 0.04 -18.02
C LEU A 9 -26.30 -0.40 -16.57
N GLN A 10 -26.55 -1.70 -16.34
CA GLN A 10 -26.70 -2.26 -15.00
C GLN A 10 -25.42 -2.16 -14.17
N LEU A 11 -24.27 -2.50 -14.78
CA LEU A 11 -22.97 -2.38 -14.10
C LEU A 11 -22.75 -0.94 -13.62
N VAL A 12 -22.93 0.05 -14.50
CA VAL A 12 -22.69 1.47 -14.15
C VAL A 12 -23.67 1.95 -13.08
N ALA A 13 -24.96 1.60 -13.19
CA ALA A 13 -25.96 1.94 -12.17
C ALA A 13 -25.63 1.33 -10.79
N LEU A 14 -25.14 0.10 -10.76
CA LEU A 14 -24.74 -0.56 -9.50
C LEU A 14 -23.43 -0.01 -8.93
N LEU A 15 -22.44 0.35 -9.76
CA LEU A 15 -21.24 1.04 -9.29
C LEU A 15 -21.59 2.35 -8.57
N GLU A 16 -22.49 3.14 -9.18
CA GLU A 16 -22.98 4.38 -8.56
C GLU A 16 -23.70 4.11 -7.23
N ALA A 17 -24.65 3.17 -7.24
CA ALA A 17 -25.44 2.82 -6.06
C ALA A 17 -24.58 2.30 -4.88
N HIS A 18 -23.48 1.63 -5.16
CA HIS A 18 -22.50 1.19 -4.17
C HIS A 18 -21.44 2.27 -3.82
N GLY A 19 -21.54 3.47 -4.41
CA GLY A 19 -20.65 4.59 -4.13
C GLY A 19 -19.23 4.44 -4.72
N ILE A 20 -19.05 3.60 -5.75
CA ILE A 20 -17.78 3.40 -6.46
C ILE A 20 -17.72 4.34 -7.65
N THR A 21 -17.35 5.59 -7.40
CA THR A 21 -17.46 6.69 -8.36
C THR A 21 -16.12 7.16 -8.95
N LYS A 22 -14.98 6.68 -8.44
CA LYS A 22 -13.65 6.94 -9.00
C LYS A 22 -13.24 5.81 -9.91
N VAL A 23 -13.04 6.07 -11.20
CA VAL A 23 -12.76 5.04 -12.20
C VAL A 23 -11.57 5.42 -13.07
N VAL A 24 -10.58 4.53 -13.15
CA VAL A 24 -9.46 4.64 -14.09
C VAL A 24 -9.85 3.96 -15.39
N LEU A 25 -9.70 4.67 -16.51
CA LEU A 25 -10.13 4.21 -17.82
C LEU A 25 -8.92 4.06 -18.75
N CYS A 26 -8.63 2.83 -19.16
CA CYS A 26 -7.63 2.56 -20.19
C CYS A 26 -8.26 2.68 -21.59
N PRO A 27 -7.51 3.17 -22.60
CA PRO A 27 -8.01 3.26 -23.96
C PRO A 27 -8.21 1.88 -24.59
N GLY A 28 -9.19 1.79 -25.50
CA GLY A 28 -9.46 0.57 -26.26
C GLY A 28 -10.81 0.61 -26.96
N SER A 29 -10.98 -0.18 -28.02
CA SER A 29 -12.23 -0.22 -28.78
C SER A 29 -13.31 -1.05 -28.07
N ARG A 30 -12.94 -2.22 -27.52
CA ARG A 30 -13.93 -3.13 -26.92
C ARG A 30 -14.58 -2.57 -25.65
N ASN A 31 -13.84 -1.81 -24.86
CA ASN A 31 -14.36 -1.15 -23.66
C ASN A 31 -15.01 0.22 -23.93
N THR A 32 -15.04 0.72 -25.18
CA THR A 32 -15.64 2.02 -25.50
C THR A 32 -17.07 2.18 -24.97
N PRO A 33 -17.98 1.19 -25.03
CA PRO A 33 -19.31 1.33 -24.45
C PRO A 33 -19.31 1.61 -22.95
N ILE A 34 -18.37 1.00 -22.20
CA ILE A 34 -18.18 1.22 -20.75
C ILE A 34 -17.59 2.61 -20.53
N VAL A 35 -16.49 2.93 -21.23
CA VAL A 35 -15.78 4.20 -21.12
C VAL A 35 -16.71 5.38 -21.41
N HIS A 36 -17.45 5.32 -22.52
CA HIS A 36 -18.39 6.37 -22.90
C HIS A 36 -19.49 6.56 -21.86
N THR A 37 -20.07 5.48 -21.35
CA THR A 37 -21.16 5.56 -20.37
C THR A 37 -20.66 6.17 -19.06
N LEU A 38 -19.52 5.72 -18.54
CA LEU A 38 -18.92 6.25 -17.30
C LEU A 38 -18.48 7.71 -17.44
N SER A 39 -17.79 8.06 -18.55
CA SER A 39 -17.24 9.41 -18.73
C SER A 39 -18.30 10.48 -19.00
N ASN A 40 -19.49 10.09 -19.47
CA ASN A 40 -20.62 11.00 -19.67
C ASN A 40 -21.60 11.03 -18.49
N HIS A 41 -21.36 10.26 -17.44
CA HIS A 41 -22.22 10.25 -16.26
C HIS A 41 -21.70 11.24 -15.19
N PRO A 42 -22.54 12.17 -14.68
CA PRO A 42 -22.09 13.29 -13.84
C PRO A 42 -21.50 12.88 -12.48
N ASN A 43 -21.86 11.71 -11.97
CA ASN A 43 -21.45 11.25 -10.65
C ASN A 43 -20.13 10.45 -10.64
N PHE A 44 -19.54 10.19 -11.83
CA PHE A 44 -18.25 9.52 -11.91
C PHE A 44 -17.12 10.51 -12.18
N THR A 45 -16.01 10.29 -11.46
CA THR A 45 -14.72 10.94 -11.74
C THR A 45 -13.84 9.94 -12.48
N CYS A 46 -13.62 10.20 -13.77
CA CYS A 46 -12.90 9.32 -14.67
C CYS A 46 -11.48 9.81 -14.90
N TYR A 47 -10.51 8.90 -14.77
CA TYR A 47 -9.08 9.16 -14.92
C TYR A 47 -8.53 8.37 -16.10
N PRO A 48 -8.22 9.01 -17.25
CA PRO A 48 -7.62 8.32 -18.38
C PRO A 48 -6.15 7.97 -18.10
N VAL A 49 -5.81 6.69 -18.21
CA VAL A 49 -4.43 6.20 -18.08
C VAL A 49 -4.17 5.15 -19.14
N THR A 50 -3.11 5.32 -19.94
CA THR A 50 -2.87 4.51 -21.13
C THR A 50 -2.21 3.16 -20.81
N ASP A 51 -1.18 3.14 -19.96
CA ASP A 51 -0.49 1.92 -19.53
C ASP A 51 -1.34 1.22 -18.46
N GLU A 52 -1.85 0.04 -18.76
CA GLU A 52 -2.75 -0.70 -17.86
C GLU A 52 -2.07 -1.07 -16.53
N ARG A 53 -0.77 -1.38 -16.53
CA ARG A 53 -0.04 -1.63 -15.29
C ARG A 53 -0.04 -0.39 -14.40
N SER A 54 0.31 0.76 -14.97
CA SER A 54 0.23 2.06 -14.27
C SER A 54 -1.21 2.37 -13.85
N ALA A 55 -2.21 2.07 -14.69
CA ALA A 55 -3.63 2.27 -14.38
C ALA A 55 -4.10 1.48 -13.16
N GLY A 56 -3.69 0.22 -13.05
CA GLY A 56 -4.02 -0.61 -11.89
C GLY A 56 -3.43 -0.05 -10.59
N TYR A 57 -2.17 0.34 -10.58
CA TYR A 57 -1.52 0.97 -9.42
C TYR A 57 -2.06 2.37 -9.13
N PHE A 58 -2.40 3.14 -10.17
CA PHE A 58 -3.10 4.42 -10.01
C PHE A 58 -4.43 4.24 -9.29
N ALA A 59 -5.21 3.22 -9.65
CA ALA A 59 -6.47 2.90 -8.99
C ALA A 59 -6.27 2.46 -7.53
N ILE A 60 -5.18 1.76 -7.19
CA ILE A 60 -4.78 1.51 -5.80
C ILE A 60 -4.57 2.85 -5.07
N GLY A 61 -3.87 3.80 -5.67
CA GLY A 61 -3.66 5.13 -5.09
C GLY A 61 -4.98 5.86 -4.81
N LEU A 62 -5.94 5.80 -5.75
CA LEU A 62 -7.28 6.37 -5.56
C LEU A 62 -8.03 5.72 -4.38
N ALA A 63 -7.92 4.40 -4.24
CA ALA A 63 -8.57 3.65 -3.16
C ALA A 63 -7.93 3.92 -1.80
N LEU A 64 -6.60 4.07 -1.73
CA LEU A 64 -5.88 4.42 -0.51
C LEU A 64 -6.27 5.81 -0.02
N ASN A 65 -6.52 6.75 -0.93
CA ASN A 65 -7.02 8.06 -0.57
C ASN A 65 -8.49 7.99 -0.10
N GLY A 66 -8.69 7.89 1.20
CA GLY A 66 -10.01 7.84 1.85
C GLY A 66 -10.56 6.42 2.06
N GLY A 67 -9.84 5.36 1.69
CA GLY A 67 -10.16 3.97 2.03
C GLY A 67 -11.42 3.39 1.38
N LYS A 68 -11.93 4.03 0.31
CA LYS A 68 -13.11 3.60 -0.46
C LYS A 68 -12.69 2.81 -1.71
N PRO A 69 -13.53 1.88 -2.20
CA PRO A 69 -13.24 1.19 -3.44
C PRO A 69 -13.06 2.14 -4.63
N ALA A 70 -12.10 1.83 -5.50
CA ALA A 70 -11.93 2.46 -6.81
C ALA A 70 -12.02 1.40 -7.91
N ALA A 71 -12.34 1.80 -9.13
CA ALA A 71 -12.41 0.89 -10.25
C ALA A 71 -11.33 1.18 -11.31
N VAL A 72 -10.91 0.14 -12.04
CA VAL A 72 -10.08 0.25 -13.24
C VAL A 72 -10.72 -0.54 -14.35
N CYS A 73 -10.86 0.09 -15.53
CA CYS A 73 -11.46 -0.53 -16.72
C CYS A 73 -10.44 -0.62 -17.85
N CYS A 74 -10.24 -1.82 -18.40
CA CYS A 74 -9.39 -2.06 -19.56
C CYS A 74 -10.14 -2.74 -20.70
N THR A 75 -9.52 -2.71 -21.89
CA THR A 75 -10.01 -3.44 -23.06
C THR A 75 -9.68 -4.94 -22.95
N SER A 76 -10.09 -5.73 -23.94
CA SER A 76 -9.85 -7.18 -23.98
C SER A 76 -8.42 -7.56 -24.33
N GLY A 77 -8.07 -8.80 -24.05
CA GLY A 77 -6.78 -9.39 -24.41
C GLY A 77 -5.68 -9.13 -23.39
N THR A 78 -4.47 -8.87 -23.87
CA THR A 78 -3.28 -8.67 -23.00
C THR A 78 -3.36 -7.42 -22.12
N ALA A 79 -4.21 -6.46 -22.42
CA ALA A 79 -4.50 -5.32 -21.56
C ALA A 79 -4.86 -5.77 -20.14
N LEU A 80 -5.76 -6.76 -20.01
CA LEU A 80 -6.12 -7.33 -18.71
C LEU A 80 -4.93 -7.97 -17.98
N LEU A 81 -4.03 -8.62 -18.72
CA LEU A 81 -2.86 -9.28 -18.12
C LEU A 81 -1.85 -8.28 -17.54
N ASN A 82 -1.79 -7.06 -18.07
CA ASN A 82 -0.96 -5.99 -17.53
C ASN A 82 -1.45 -5.49 -16.16
N LEU A 83 -2.69 -5.74 -15.79
CA LEU A 83 -3.21 -5.42 -14.44
C LEU A 83 -2.76 -6.41 -13.36
N HIS A 84 -2.23 -7.59 -13.71
CA HIS A 84 -1.87 -8.64 -12.73
C HIS A 84 -0.99 -8.14 -11.57
N PRO A 85 0.10 -7.39 -11.80
CA PRO A 85 0.95 -6.93 -10.69
C PRO A 85 0.17 -6.05 -9.70
N ALA A 86 -0.67 -5.15 -10.21
CA ALA A 86 -1.50 -4.28 -9.37
C ALA A 86 -2.60 -5.07 -8.62
N VAL A 87 -3.20 -6.06 -9.27
CA VAL A 87 -4.21 -6.94 -8.62
C VAL A 87 -3.57 -7.74 -7.49
N ALA A 88 -2.37 -8.30 -7.71
CA ALA A 88 -1.62 -9.00 -6.66
C ALA A 88 -1.27 -8.07 -5.50
N GLU A 89 -0.80 -6.86 -5.78
CA GLU A 89 -0.51 -5.87 -4.74
C GLU A 89 -1.78 -5.51 -3.96
N ALA A 90 -2.91 -5.22 -4.64
CA ALA A 90 -4.18 -4.91 -4.01
C ALA A 90 -4.69 -6.04 -3.11
N PHE A 91 -4.52 -7.29 -3.54
CA PHE A 91 -4.92 -8.48 -2.78
C PHE A 91 -4.13 -8.58 -1.46
N TYR A 92 -2.81 -8.57 -1.52
CA TYR A 92 -1.96 -8.72 -0.33
C TYR A 92 -1.88 -7.47 0.56
N GLN A 93 -2.23 -6.30 0.03
CA GLN A 93 -2.33 -5.05 0.79
C GLN A 93 -3.75 -4.79 1.31
N ASN A 94 -4.71 -5.66 1.04
CA ASN A 94 -6.12 -5.51 1.41
C ASN A 94 -6.72 -4.19 0.90
N VAL A 95 -6.48 -3.86 -0.38
CA VAL A 95 -7.05 -2.67 -1.04
C VAL A 95 -8.30 -3.05 -1.81
N PRO A 96 -9.46 -2.40 -1.57
CA PRO A 96 -10.69 -2.67 -2.31
C PRO A 96 -10.59 -2.09 -3.72
N LEU A 97 -10.43 -2.96 -4.72
CA LEU A 97 -10.27 -2.59 -6.12
C LEU A 97 -11.27 -3.35 -6.99
N VAL A 98 -11.96 -2.66 -7.89
CA VAL A 98 -12.87 -3.27 -8.86
C VAL A 98 -12.22 -3.28 -10.23
N ILE A 99 -11.83 -4.47 -10.71
CA ILE A 99 -11.26 -4.66 -12.04
C ILE A 99 -12.41 -4.94 -13.01
N ILE A 100 -12.57 -4.12 -14.04
CA ILE A 100 -13.58 -4.25 -15.08
C ILE A 100 -12.85 -4.53 -16.41
N SER A 101 -13.05 -5.72 -16.98
CA SER A 101 -12.48 -6.07 -18.28
C SER A 101 -13.57 -6.18 -19.33
N ALA A 102 -13.49 -5.40 -20.40
CA ALA A 102 -14.29 -5.66 -21.57
C ALA A 102 -13.81 -6.95 -22.24
N ASP A 103 -14.73 -7.75 -22.77
CA ASP A 103 -14.39 -9.01 -23.44
C ASP A 103 -15.17 -9.18 -24.75
N ARG A 104 -14.71 -10.10 -25.57
CA ARG A 104 -15.49 -10.59 -26.70
C ARG A 104 -16.53 -11.62 -26.23
N PRO A 105 -17.61 -11.84 -27.00
CA PRO A 105 -18.51 -12.96 -26.74
C PRO A 105 -17.76 -14.29 -26.72
N ALA A 106 -18.14 -15.20 -25.83
CA ALA A 106 -17.44 -16.46 -25.56
C ALA A 106 -17.20 -17.32 -26.81
N ALA A 107 -18.10 -17.23 -27.81
CA ALA A 107 -18.00 -17.98 -29.06
C ALA A 107 -16.73 -17.64 -29.88
N TRP A 108 -16.14 -16.46 -29.69
CA TRP A 108 -14.96 -16.01 -30.42
C TRP A 108 -13.63 -16.31 -29.73
N ILE A 109 -13.67 -16.69 -28.46
CA ILE A 109 -12.46 -16.97 -27.70
C ILE A 109 -11.79 -18.25 -28.20
N GLY A 110 -10.50 -18.16 -28.51
CA GLY A 110 -9.73 -19.28 -29.07
C GLY A 110 -9.96 -19.54 -30.57
N GLN A 111 -10.70 -18.68 -31.27
CA GLN A 111 -10.99 -18.81 -32.70
C GLN A 111 -10.07 -17.94 -33.59
N MET A 112 -8.87 -17.61 -33.12
CA MET A 112 -7.90 -16.72 -33.81
C MET A 112 -8.42 -15.29 -34.04
N ASP A 113 -9.49 -14.89 -33.35
CA ASP A 113 -9.94 -13.50 -33.34
C ASP A 113 -8.97 -12.62 -32.56
N GLY A 114 -8.72 -11.39 -33.03
CA GLY A 114 -7.74 -10.47 -32.46
C GLY A 114 -8.11 -10.01 -31.05
N GLN A 115 -7.13 -9.79 -30.19
CA GLN A 115 -7.28 -9.33 -28.80
C GLN A 115 -8.18 -10.22 -27.94
N THR A 116 -8.01 -11.54 -28.04
CA THR A 116 -8.74 -12.53 -27.24
C THR A 116 -7.79 -13.35 -26.39
N VAL A 117 -8.14 -13.53 -25.14
CA VAL A 117 -7.55 -14.48 -24.18
C VAL A 117 -8.69 -15.03 -23.30
N PRO A 118 -8.54 -16.19 -22.65
CA PRO A 118 -9.52 -16.64 -21.64
C PRO A 118 -9.49 -15.68 -20.44
N GLN A 119 -10.44 -14.74 -20.36
CA GLN A 119 -10.48 -13.70 -19.33
C GLN A 119 -11.20 -14.12 -18.02
N PRO A 120 -12.33 -14.86 -18.08
CA PRO A 120 -12.99 -15.33 -16.87
C PRO A 120 -12.05 -16.11 -15.94
N GLY A 121 -11.92 -15.64 -14.69
CA GLY A 121 -11.07 -16.31 -13.69
C GLY A 121 -9.56 -16.14 -13.89
N VAL A 122 -9.10 -15.25 -14.77
CA VAL A 122 -7.67 -15.04 -15.08
C VAL A 122 -6.81 -14.71 -13.85
N PHE A 123 -7.36 -14.01 -12.88
CA PHE A 123 -6.66 -13.65 -11.63
C PHE A 123 -6.69 -14.76 -10.57
N GLN A 124 -7.42 -15.84 -10.79
CA GLN A 124 -7.51 -16.99 -9.88
C GLN A 124 -7.75 -16.59 -8.41
N THR A 125 -6.78 -16.91 -7.54
CA THR A 125 -6.83 -16.65 -6.10
C THR A 125 -6.43 -15.23 -5.70
N LEU A 126 -6.05 -14.37 -6.65
CA LEU A 126 -5.64 -12.98 -6.38
C LEU A 126 -6.81 -12.00 -6.34
N VAL A 127 -8.05 -12.49 -6.44
CA VAL A 127 -9.27 -11.69 -6.27
C VAL A 127 -10.24 -12.40 -5.33
N LYS A 128 -10.98 -11.65 -4.56
CA LYS A 128 -11.99 -12.20 -3.63
C LYS A 128 -13.19 -12.80 -4.38
N LYS A 129 -13.53 -12.21 -5.51
CA LYS A 129 -14.60 -12.66 -6.39
C LYS A 129 -14.26 -12.33 -7.84
N SER A 130 -14.51 -13.28 -8.75
CA SER A 130 -14.50 -13.06 -10.20
C SER A 130 -15.86 -13.44 -10.76
N VAL A 131 -16.46 -12.54 -11.56
CA VAL A 131 -17.74 -12.79 -12.23
C VAL A 131 -17.63 -12.51 -13.72
N ASN A 132 -18.39 -13.25 -14.53
CA ASN A 132 -18.53 -13.05 -15.96
C ASN A 132 -19.98 -12.67 -16.24
N LEU A 133 -20.23 -11.45 -16.69
CA LEU A 133 -21.58 -10.96 -16.92
C LEU A 133 -22.21 -11.61 -18.16
N PRO A 134 -23.50 -11.89 -18.15
CA PRO A 134 -24.22 -12.27 -19.37
C PRO A 134 -24.43 -11.05 -20.28
N GLU A 135 -24.59 -11.27 -21.58
CA GLU A 135 -25.31 -10.34 -22.46
C GLU A 135 -26.80 -10.49 -22.17
N ILE A 136 -27.52 -9.38 -21.99
CA ILE A 136 -28.91 -9.40 -21.52
C ILE A 136 -29.87 -9.47 -22.71
N HIS A 137 -30.53 -10.61 -22.87
CA HIS A 137 -31.55 -10.86 -23.88
C HIS A 137 -32.94 -11.15 -23.27
N THR A 138 -32.95 -11.63 -22.02
CA THR A 138 -34.16 -12.01 -21.29
C THR A 138 -34.21 -11.34 -19.92
N GLU A 139 -35.36 -11.41 -19.24
CA GLU A 139 -35.52 -10.96 -17.85
C GLU A 139 -34.67 -11.79 -16.88
N GLU A 140 -34.43 -13.09 -17.17
CA GLU A 140 -33.55 -13.93 -16.38
C GLU A 140 -32.09 -13.49 -16.48
N ASP A 141 -31.62 -13.12 -17.70
CA ASP A 141 -30.28 -12.58 -17.88
C ASP A 141 -30.12 -11.25 -17.11
N GLU A 142 -31.16 -10.42 -17.12
CA GLU A 142 -31.17 -9.15 -16.43
C GLU A 142 -31.05 -9.33 -14.91
N TRP A 143 -31.86 -10.22 -14.34
CA TRP A 143 -31.76 -10.60 -12.93
C TRP A 143 -30.39 -11.19 -12.59
N TYR A 144 -29.87 -12.07 -13.47
CA TYR A 144 -28.58 -12.71 -13.25
C TYR A 144 -27.42 -11.72 -13.28
N CYS A 145 -27.41 -10.82 -14.26
CA CYS A 145 -26.43 -9.73 -14.34
C CYS A 145 -26.43 -8.85 -13.08
N ASN A 146 -27.61 -8.38 -12.66
CA ASN A 146 -27.76 -7.59 -11.45
C ASN A 146 -27.20 -8.31 -10.21
N ARG A 147 -27.52 -9.60 -10.05
CA ARG A 147 -27.03 -10.42 -8.94
C ARG A 147 -25.51 -10.53 -8.94
N LEU A 148 -24.90 -10.86 -10.09
CA LEU A 148 -23.45 -11.03 -10.21
C LEU A 148 -22.67 -9.76 -9.88
N VAL A 149 -23.15 -8.61 -10.34
CA VAL A 149 -22.50 -7.32 -10.03
C VAL A 149 -22.58 -7.04 -8.52
N ASN A 150 -23.76 -7.18 -7.90
CA ASN A 150 -23.89 -7.03 -6.44
C ASN A 150 -22.99 -8.00 -5.67
N GLU A 151 -22.92 -9.28 -6.08
CA GLU A 151 -22.03 -10.27 -5.45
C GLU A 151 -20.59 -9.82 -5.49
N ALA A 152 -20.10 -9.32 -6.64
CA ALA A 152 -18.73 -8.88 -6.78
C ALA A 152 -18.46 -7.62 -5.92
N LEU A 153 -19.33 -6.61 -5.99
CA LEU A 153 -19.12 -5.36 -5.27
C LEU A 153 -19.17 -5.53 -3.75
N LEU A 154 -20.04 -6.40 -3.25
CA LEU A 154 -20.12 -6.70 -1.83
C LEU A 154 -18.88 -7.45 -1.29
N GLU A 155 -18.19 -8.22 -2.13
CA GLU A 155 -16.96 -8.92 -1.73
C GLU A 155 -15.76 -7.98 -1.58
N THR A 156 -15.80 -6.76 -2.10
CA THR A 156 -14.69 -5.79 -1.91
C THR A 156 -14.37 -5.50 -0.44
N ASN A 157 -15.35 -5.68 0.46
CA ASN A 157 -15.23 -5.37 1.89
C ASN A 157 -15.68 -6.53 2.82
N HIS A 158 -15.99 -7.71 2.29
CA HIS A 158 -16.46 -8.86 3.07
C HIS A 158 -15.26 -9.65 3.62
N HIS A 159 -15.22 -9.92 4.95
CA HIS A 159 -14.07 -10.55 5.61
C HIS A 159 -12.74 -9.92 5.16
N GLY A 160 -12.53 -8.66 5.55
CA GLY A 160 -11.43 -7.85 5.06
C GLY A 160 -11.68 -7.22 3.68
N LYS A 161 -10.86 -6.25 3.31
CA LYS A 161 -10.91 -5.60 2.01
C LYS A 161 -10.12 -6.38 0.97
N GLY A 162 -10.43 -6.17 -0.33
CA GLY A 162 -9.64 -6.78 -1.39
C GLY A 162 -10.22 -6.54 -2.79
N PRO A 163 -9.47 -6.94 -3.84
CA PRO A 163 -9.89 -6.75 -5.23
C PRO A 163 -10.94 -7.76 -5.68
N VAL A 164 -11.76 -7.34 -6.65
CA VAL A 164 -12.74 -8.18 -7.36
C VAL A 164 -12.63 -7.97 -8.86
N HIS A 165 -13.03 -8.95 -9.66
CA HIS A 165 -12.99 -8.88 -11.11
C HIS A 165 -14.39 -9.07 -11.71
N ILE A 166 -14.77 -8.17 -12.62
CA ILE A 166 -16.00 -8.19 -13.40
C ILE A 166 -15.63 -8.24 -14.89
N ASN A 167 -15.77 -9.40 -15.50
CA ASN A 167 -15.60 -9.57 -16.95
C ASN A 167 -16.90 -9.24 -17.66
N VAL A 168 -16.83 -8.44 -18.72
CA VAL A 168 -18.01 -7.90 -19.43
C VAL A 168 -17.93 -8.26 -20.91
N PRO A 169 -18.57 -9.35 -21.34
CA PRO A 169 -18.73 -9.67 -22.76
C PRO A 169 -19.59 -8.60 -23.47
N ILE A 170 -19.14 -8.16 -24.65
CA ILE A 170 -19.78 -7.09 -25.43
C ILE A 170 -19.79 -7.49 -26.90
N SER A 171 -20.98 -7.70 -27.45
CA SER A 171 -21.19 -7.96 -28.88
C SER A 171 -21.18 -6.66 -29.70
N GLU A 172 -20.82 -6.78 -30.98
CA GLU A 172 -21.02 -5.71 -31.96
C GLU A 172 -22.52 -5.38 -32.15
N PRO A 173 -22.89 -4.16 -32.51
CA PRO A 173 -22.01 -3.00 -32.71
C PRO A 173 -21.63 -2.32 -31.40
N LEU A 174 -20.44 -1.69 -31.33
CA LEU A 174 -19.91 -1.10 -30.08
C LEU A 174 -20.30 0.37 -29.87
N PHE A 175 -20.61 1.10 -30.96
CA PHE A 175 -20.69 2.56 -30.94
C PHE A 175 -22.14 3.06 -31.06
N GLN A 176 -23.06 2.39 -30.37
CA GLN A 176 -24.46 2.84 -30.28
C GLN A 176 -24.73 3.44 -28.89
N PHE A 177 -25.02 4.74 -28.87
CA PHE A 177 -25.23 5.52 -27.64
C PHE A 177 -26.58 6.22 -27.73
N THR A 178 -27.64 5.47 -27.42
CA THR A 178 -29.04 5.85 -27.67
C THR A 178 -29.89 5.93 -26.42
N VAL A 179 -29.33 5.60 -25.26
CA VAL A 179 -30.08 5.54 -23.98
C VAL A 179 -29.81 6.81 -23.17
N ASP A 180 -30.87 7.47 -22.73
CA ASP A 180 -30.80 8.76 -22.02
C ASP A 180 -30.55 8.65 -20.51
N SER A 181 -30.95 7.54 -19.89
CA SER A 181 -30.83 7.33 -18.44
C SER A 181 -30.38 5.92 -18.09
N LEU A 182 -29.72 5.77 -16.95
CA LEU A 182 -29.42 4.45 -16.39
C LEU A 182 -30.74 3.78 -15.91
N PRO A 183 -30.81 2.44 -15.94
CA PRO A 183 -31.98 1.71 -15.42
C PRO A 183 -32.07 1.80 -13.90
N GLU A 184 -33.25 1.65 -13.36
CA GLU A 184 -33.42 1.30 -11.95
C GLU A 184 -32.85 -0.09 -11.69
N VAL A 185 -32.03 -0.20 -10.66
CA VAL A 185 -31.36 -1.47 -10.31
C VAL A 185 -31.69 -1.88 -8.86
N ARG A 186 -31.75 -3.18 -8.65
CA ARG A 186 -31.90 -3.72 -7.31
C ARG A 186 -30.54 -3.77 -6.61
N VAL A 187 -30.37 -2.94 -5.59
CA VAL A 187 -29.16 -2.91 -4.74
C VAL A 187 -29.31 -3.93 -3.63
N ILE A 188 -28.33 -4.82 -3.50
CA ILE A 188 -28.24 -5.77 -2.39
C ILE A 188 -27.27 -5.19 -1.36
N THR A 189 -27.70 -5.09 -0.11
CA THR A 189 -26.87 -4.62 1.00
C THR A 189 -26.48 -5.78 1.90
N ARG A 190 -25.28 -5.72 2.51
CA ARG A 190 -24.81 -6.68 3.50
C ARG A 190 -24.56 -5.97 4.81
N TYR A 191 -25.19 -6.46 5.87
CA TYR A 191 -24.86 -6.07 7.24
C TYR A 191 -23.93 -7.11 7.82
N GLN A 192 -22.77 -6.69 8.30
CA GLN A 192 -21.80 -7.57 8.95
C GLN A 192 -21.87 -7.36 10.46
N GLY A 193 -21.97 -8.45 11.22
CA GLY A 193 -21.88 -8.44 12.66
C GLY A 193 -20.86 -9.49 13.09
N LEU A 194 -19.73 -9.08 13.62
CA LEU A 194 -18.77 -9.96 14.27
C LEU A 194 -19.15 -10.02 15.76
N TYR A 195 -19.69 -11.14 16.21
CA TYR A 195 -20.02 -11.36 17.61
C TYR A 195 -18.94 -12.20 18.28
N VAL A 196 -17.98 -11.54 18.94
CA VAL A 196 -17.24 -12.19 20.01
C VAL A 196 -18.09 -12.06 21.28
N TYR A 197 -18.48 -13.19 21.86
CA TYR A 197 -19.29 -13.17 23.06
C TYR A 197 -18.51 -12.63 24.26
N ASP A 198 -19.16 -11.95 25.19
CA ASP A 198 -18.50 -11.42 26.41
C ASP A 198 -17.72 -12.50 27.19
N ARG A 199 -18.20 -13.75 27.15
CA ARG A 199 -17.48 -14.89 27.73
C ARG A 199 -16.10 -15.11 27.11
N ASP A 200 -15.98 -14.95 25.80
CA ASP A 200 -14.73 -15.19 25.07
C ASP A 200 -13.72 -14.08 25.36
N TYR A 201 -14.20 -12.84 25.54
CA TYR A 201 -13.34 -11.74 26.01
C TYR A 201 -12.81 -11.97 27.42
N ASN A 202 -13.61 -12.50 28.34
CA ASN A 202 -13.17 -12.81 29.69
C ASN A 202 -12.07 -13.89 29.68
N ASP A 203 -12.21 -14.95 28.85
CA ASP A 203 -11.17 -15.95 28.66
C ASP A 203 -9.87 -15.34 28.11
N LEU A 204 -9.97 -14.50 27.07
CA LEU A 204 -8.81 -13.79 26.50
C LEU A 204 -8.12 -12.90 27.55
N VAL A 205 -8.88 -12.18 28.36
CA VAL A 205 -8.34 -11.33 29.42
C VAL A 205 -7.70 -12.17 30.54
N ASP A 206 -8.32 -13.28 30.92
CA ASP A 206 -7.76 -14.20 31.91
C ASP A 206 -6.45 -14.84 31.43
N ARG A 207 -6.38 -15.20 30.15
CA ARG A 207 -5.14 -15.68 29.51
C ARG A 207 -4.08 -14.58 29.47
N MET A 208 -4.45 -13.37 29.04
CA MET A 208 -3.56 -12.21 28.98
C MET A 208 -2.98 -11.87 30.35
N ASN A 209 -3.79 -11.98 31.42
CA ASN A 209 -3.39 -11.65 32.79
C ASN A 209 -2.37 -12.63 33.39
N LYS A 210 -2.15 -13.79 32.76
CA LYS A 210 -1.08 -14.73 33.14
C LYS A 210 0.31 -14.22 32.79
N TYR A 211 0.41 -13.24 31.86
CA TYR A 211 1.69 -12.79 31.31
C TYR A 211 2.03 -11.36 31.74
N GLN A 212 3.30 -11.14 32.08
CA GLN A 212 3.83 -9.82 32.45
C GLN A 212 4.51 -9.13 31.26
N LYS A 213 5.08 -9.90 30.31
CA LYS A 213 5.77 -9.38 29.12
C LYS A 213 4.82 -9.43 27.92
N ARG A 214 4.04 -8.36 27.76
CA ARG A 214 3.03 -8.25 26.71
C ARG A 214 3.48 -7.26 25.63
N MET A 215 3.36 -7.64 24.36
CA MET A 215 3.77 -6.83 23.23
C MET A 215 2.67 -6.74 22.19
N ILE A 216 2.53 -5.57 21.58
CA ILE A 216 1.71 -5.35 20.39
C ILE A 216 2.64 -4.95 19.23
N ILE A 217 2.51 -5.64 18.11
CA ILE A 217 3.17 -5.26 16.85
C ILE A 217 2.12 -4.82 15.85
N ILE A 218 2.33 -3.63 15.28
CA ILE A 218 1.47 -3.07 14.26
C ILE A 218 2.20 -3.18 12.92
N GLY A 219 1.62 -3.95 12.02
CA GLY A 219 2.04 -3.99 10.63
C GLY A 219 1.51 -2.81 9.82
N GLN A 220 1.59 -2.89 8.51
CA GLN A 220 1.11 -1.86 7.60
C GLN A 220 -0.39 -1.57 7.81
N MET A 221 -0.73 -0.28 7.91
CA MET A 221 -2.11 0.20 7.98
C MET A 221 -2.33 1.26 6.88
N ASN A 222 -3.44 1.17 6.17
CA ASN A 222 -3.76 2.05 5.05
C ASN A 222 -4.43 3.37 5.47
N LEU A 223 -4.73 3.55 6.75
CA LEU A 223 -5.37 4.75 7.29
C LEU A 223 -4.76 5.10 8.64
N ILE A 224 -4.70 6.39 8.93
CA ILE A 224 -4.41 6.88 10.27
C ILE A 224 -5.66 6.65 11.13
N TYR A 225 -5.55 5.85 12.17
CA TYR A 225 -6.64 5.65 13.13
C TYR A 225 -6.37 6.41 14.42
N LEU A 226 -7.40 7.12 14.89
CA LEU A 226 -7.35 7.88 16.15
C LEU A 226 -8.12 7.12 17.23
N PHE A 227 -7.41 6.44 18.10
CA PHE A 227 -8.00 5.87 19.31
C PHE A 227 -8.51 6.94 20.27
N GLU A 228 -9.52 6.63 21.06
CA GLU A 228 -9.84 7.45 22.22
C GLU A 228 -8.66 7.52 23.20
N LYS A 229 -8.24 8.73 23.57
CA LYS A 229 -7.06 8.98 24.42
C LYS A 229 -7.03 8.16 25.71
N ARG A 230 -8.20 7.82 26.27
CA ARG A 230 -8.31 7.04 27.53
C ARG A 230 -7.83 5.58 27.33
N TYR A 231 -8.29 4.90 26.29
CA TYR A 231 -7.92 3.51 26.01
C TYR A 231 -6.44 3.35 25.68
N ILE A 232 -5.95 4.25 24.90
CA ILE A 232 -4.55 4.30 24.53
C ILE A 232 -3.61 4.40 25.74
N LYS A 233 -3.90 5.31 26.67
CA LYS A 233 -3.09 5.44 27.91
C LYS A 233 -3.06 4.17 28.75
N LEU A 234 -4.16 3.42 28.76
CA LEU A 234 -4.23 2.14 29.46
C LEU A 234 -3.39 1.08 28.74
N LEU A 235 -3.62 0.89 27.45
CA LEU A 235 -2.88 -0.09 26.64
C LEU A 235 -1.37 0.16 26.68
N TYR A 236 -0.92 1.43 26.71
CA TYR A 236 0.51 1.78 26.86
C TYR A 236 1.17 1.34 28.15
N LYS A 237 0.43 1.40 29.22
CA LYS A 237 0.94 0.94 30.50
C LYS A 237 1.10 -0.57 30.55
N HIS A 238 0.35 -1.29 29.71
CA HIS A 238 0.27 -2.75 29.77
C HIS A 238 1.05 -3.48 28.67
N PHE A 239 1.33 -2.81 27.56
CA PHE A 239 1.97 -3.43 26.38
C PHE A 239 3.18 -2.62 25.91
N ALA A 240 4.25 -3.33 25.53
CA ALA A 240 5.27 -2.75 24.67
C ALA A 240 4.74 -2.68 23.22
N TRP A 241 4.83 -1.52 22.59
CA TRP A 241 4.31 -1.33 21.25
C TRP A 241 5.45 -1.17 20.25
N LEU A 242 5.47 -1.99 19.22
CA LEU A 242 6.39 -1.86 18.10
C LEU A 242 5.61 -1.54 16.83
N THR A 243 5.99 -0.46 16.17
CA THR A 243 5.42 -0.08 14.87
C THR A 243 6.48 0.54 13.97
N GLU A 244 6.28 0.39 12.69
CA GLU A 244 7.03 1.07 11.63
C GLU A 244 6.24 2.27 11.11
N HIS A 245 6.85 3.13 10.29
CA HIS A 245 6.14 4.30 9.73
C HIS A 245 4.90 3.91 8.94
N ILE A 246 4.96 2.80 8.22
CA ILE A 246 3.82 2.27 7.44
C ILE A 246 2.66 1.76 8.31
N GLY A 247 2.82 1.67 9.61
CA GLY A 247 1.75 1.36 10.55
C GLY A 247 0.80 2.53 10.81
N ASN A 248 1.14 3.74 10.36
CA ASN A 248 0.29 4.94 10.42
C ASN A 248 -0.31 5.23 11.80
N GLN A 249 0.44 4.93 12.86
CA GLN A 249 -0.01 5.19 14.23
C GLN A 249 0.39 6.59 14.68
N THR A 250 -0.61 7.40 14.98
CA THR A 250 -0.44 8.82 15.31
C THR A 250 -0.50 9.13 16.80
N VAL A 251 -0.31 8.14 17.66
CA VAL A 251 -0.45 8.40 19.08
C VAL A 251 0.79 9.09 19.65
N PRO A 252 0.67 10.31 20.15
CA PRO A 252 1.78 11.03 20.77
C PRO A 252 2.32 10.26 21.99
N GLY A 253 3.63 10.08 22.03
CA GLY A 253 4.30 9.42 23.13
C GLY A 253 4.45 7.90 23.00
N ILE A 254 3.97 7.33 21.91
CA ILE A 254 4.29 5.99 21.49
C ILE A 254 5.25 6.11 20.31
N PRO A 255 6.10 5.42 20.12
CA PRO A 255 6.48 4.04 20.25
C PRO A 255 7.95 3.88 20.26
N VAL A 256 8.27 2.67 20.36
CA VAL A 256 9.61 2.23 20.06
C VAL A 256 9.87 2.27 18.54
N LYS A 257 10.16 3.44 18.00
CA LYS A 257 10.44 3.62 16.57
C LYS A 257 11.79 3.02 16.14
N ASN A 258 12.81 3.07 17.03
CA ASN A 258 14.16 2.62 16.71
C ASN A 258 14.40 1.13 17.03
N PHE A 259 13.34 0.34 17.13
CA PHE A 259 13.45 -1.06 17.54
C PHE A 259 14.31 -1.91 16.58
N ASP A 260 14.32 -1.62 15.28
CA ASP A 260 15.16 -2.37 14.34
C ASP A 260 16.66 -2.17 14.60
N ALA A 261 17.07 -0.94 14.89
CA ALA A 261 18.44 -0.61 15.27
C ALA A 261 18.77 -1.14 16.67
N ALA A 262 17.82 -1.05 17.61
CA ALA A 262 17.94 -1.63 18.95
C ALA A 262 18.14 -3.15 18.91
N LEU A 263 17.36 -3.85 18.10
CA LEU A 263 17.52 -5.30 17.88
C LEU A 263 18.89 -5.67 17.27
N TYR A 264 19.45 -4.80 16.44
CA TYR A 264 20.81 -5.04 15.92
C TYR A 264 21.87 -4.87 16.99
N ALA A 265 21.73 -3.89 17.86
CA ALA A 265 22.68 -3.58 18.93
C ALA A 265 22.50 -4.47 20.18
N MET A 266 21.44 -5.28 20.23
CA MET A 266 21.07 -6.04 21.43
C MET A 266 22.12 -7.08 21.81
N PRO A 267 22.71 -6.99 23.00
CA PRO A 267 23.61 -8.02 23.52
C PRO A 267 22.80 -9.24 23.99
N GLU A 268 23.43 -10.41 23.93
CA GLU A 268 22.77 -11.69 24.17
C GLU A 268 22.15 -11.82 25.57
N GLU A 269 22.80 -11.25 26.57
CA GLU A 269 22.31 -11.24 27.97
C GLU A 269 21.01 -10.46 28.16
N LYS A 270 20.66 -9.53 27.24
CA LYS A 270 19.39 -8.77 27.28
C LYS A 270 18.23 -9.46 26.57
N VAL A 271 18.51 -10.40 25.69
CA VAL A 271 17.49 -11.07 24.86
C VAL A 271 16.33 -11.60 25.72
N GLY A 272 16.63 -12.31 26.81
CA GLY A 272 15.61 -12.89 27.68
C GLY A 272 14.68 -11.86 28.34
N GLN A 273 15.14 -10.61 28.53
CA GLN A 273 14.31 -9.54 29.08
C GLN A 273 13.38 -8.94 28.00
N MET A 274 13.81 -8.99 26.74
CA MET A 274 13.15 -8.34 25.60
C MET A 274 12.14 -9.26 24.89
N VAL A 275 12.22 -10.58 25.08
CA VAL A 275 11.26 -11.53 24.47
C VAL A 275 9.89 -11.39 25.14
N PRO A 276 8.80 -11.18 24.36
CA PRO A 276 7.45 -11.17 24.93
C PRO A 276 6.99 -12.56 25.36
N GLU A 277 6.13 -12.62 26.37
CA GLU A 277 5.40 -13.84 26.73
C GLU A 277 4.09 -13.94 25.93
N LEU A 278 3.39 -12.80 25.77
CA LEU A 278 2.23 -12.64 24.92
C LEU A 278 2.53 -11.63 23.82
N LEU A 279 2.34 -12.05 22.58
CA LEU A 279 2.41 -11.20 21.39
C LEU A 279 1.01 -11.03 20.79
N ILE A 280 0.61 -9.79 20.55
CA ILE A 280 -0.59 -9.47 19.77
C ILE A 280 -0.12 -8.78 18.49
N THR A 281 -0.60 -9.25 17.34
CA THR A 281 -0.27 -8.66 16.04
C THR A 281 -1.53 -8.23 15.31
N TYR A 282 -1.48 -7.10 14.60
CA TYR A 282 -2.51 -6.68 13.67
C TYR A 282 -1.94 -5.81 12.55
N GLY A 283 -2.74 -5.54 11.52
CA GLY A 283 -2.30 -4.87 10.31
C GLY A 283 -1.55 -5.80 9.37
N GLY A 284 -1.04 -5.25 8.27
CA GLY A 284 -0.40 -6.00 7.20
C GLY A 284 1.09 -6.25 7.41
N HIS A 285 1.84 -6.05 6.36
CA HIS A 285 3.27 -6.38 6.30
C HIS A 285 4.14 -5.57 7.26
N VAL A 286 5.21 -6.21 7.76
CA VAL A 286 6.30 -5.61 8.55
C VAL A 286 7.56 -5.59 7.69
N VAL A 287 8.30 -4.47 7.67
CA VAL A 287 9.55 -4.30 6.89
C VAL A 287 10.73 -4.99 7.56
N SER A 288 10.87 -4.85 8.90
CA SER A 288 12.03 -5.29 9.67
C SER A 288 12.29 -6.80 9.57
N LYS A 289 13.38 -7.16 8.89
CA LYS A 289 13.87 -8.55 8.86
C LYS A 289 14.44 -8.99 10.22
N ARG A 290 14.96 -8.04 11.02
CA ARG A 290 15.54 -8.30 12.33
C ARG A 290 14.46 -8.68 13.33
N LEU A 291 13.34 -7.99 13.34
CA LEU A 291 12.18 -8.33 14.17
C LEU A 291 11.65 -9.73 13.85
N LYS A 292 11.50 -10.03 12.56
CA LYS A 292 11.08 -11.37 12.12
C LYS A 292 12.05 -12.46 12.60
N LYS A 293 13.35 -12.23 12.45
CA LYS A 293 14.38 -13.16 12.91
C LYS A 293 14.35 -13.31 14.42
N PHE A 294 14.27 -12.21 15.16
CA PHE A 294 14.24 -12.19 16.62
C PHE A 294 13.08 -13.03 17.17
N LEU A 295 11.86 -12.80 16.71
CA LEU A 295 10.67 -13.51 17.19
C LEU A 295 10.61 -14.97 16.74
N ARG A 296 11.18 -15.31 15.57
CA ARG A 296 11.32 -16.72 15.14
C ARG A 296 12.34 -17.49 15.95
N GLN A 297 13.41 -16.84 16.39
CA GLN A 297 14.45 -17.44 17.25
C GLN A 297 14.02 -17.50 18.72
N HIS A 298 13.18 -16.57 19.14
CA HIS A 298 12.71 -16.43 20.53
C HIS A 298 11.19 -16.28 20.53
N PRO A 299 10.43 -17.36 20.26
CA PRO A 299 8.98 -17.28 20.14
C PRO A 299 8.31 -16.91 21.47
N PRO A 300 7.22 -16.14 21.44
CA PRO A 300 6.39 -15.90 22.62
C PRO A 300 5.70 -17.19 23.07
N LYS A 301 5.20 -17.23 24.30
CA LYS A 301 4.39 -18.35 24.81
C LYS A 301 3.02 -18.41 24.15
N GLU A 302 2.44 -17.23 23.89
CA GLU A 302 1.21 -17.06 23.12
C GLU A 302 1.37 -15.95 22.08
N HIS A 303 0.78 -16.17 20.90
CA HIS A 303 0.70 -15.19 19.83
C HIS A 303 -0.74 -15.13 19.31
N TRP A 304 -1.34 -13.95 19.39
CA TRP A 304 -2.68 -13.67 18.88
C TRP A 304 -2.58 -12.77 17.66
N HIS A 305 -3.26 -13.16 16.58
CA HIS A 305 -3.41 -12.32 15.39
C HIS A 305 -4.85 -11.79 15.31
N VAL A 306 -5.00 -10.48 15.23
CA VAL A 306 -6.30 -9.80 15.16
C VAL A 306 -6.49 -9.24 13.76
N SER A 307 -7.49 -9.72 13.04
CA SER A 307 -7.73 -9.35 11.65
C SER A 307 -9.21 -9.52 11.28
N PRO A 308 -9.82 -8.59 10.51
CA PRO A 308 -11.22 -8.70 10.10
C PRO A 308 -11.49 -9.85 9.11
N ASP A 309 -10.45 -10.43 8.51
CA ASP A 309 -10.57 -11.55 7.57
C ASP A 309 -10.50 -12.93 8.24
N GLY A 310 -10.01 -12.99 9.49
CA GLY A 310 -9.86 -14.25 10.22
C GLY A 310 -8.81 -15.20 9.65
N GLU A 311 -7.94 -14.72 8.74
CA GLU A 311 -6.91 -15.55 8.11
C GLU A 311 -5.83 -15.99 9.08
N VAL A 312 -5.31 -17.20 8.88
CA VAL A 312 -4.23 -17.78 9.68
C VAL A 312 -2.90 -17.26 9.17
N VAL A 313 -2.44 -16.11 9.71
CA VAL A 313 -1.18 -15.47 9.33
C VAL A 313 -0.13 -15.69 10.41
N ASP A 314 0.75 -16.67 10.22
CA ASP A 314 1.82 -17.01 11.19
C ASP A 314 3.19 -16.56 10.70
N LEU A 315 3.41 -15.24 10.65
CA LEU A 315 4.68 -14.65 10.21
C LEU A 315 5.88 -15.07 11.09
N TYR A 316 5.63 -15.35 12.36
CA TYR A 316 6.69 -15.58 13.35
C TYR A 316 6.86 -17.05 13.75
N GLY A 317 5.99 -17.95 13.28
CA GLY A 317 6.03 -19.38 13.62
C GLY A 317 5.59 -19.66 15.07
N SER A 318 4.67 -18.85 15.61
CA SER A 318 4.27 -18.89 17.01
C SER A 318 2.78 -18.64 17.26
N LEU A 319 1.98 -18.57 16.20
CA LEU A 319 0.56 -18.25 16.29
C LEU A 319 -0.22 -19.29 17.09
N THR A 320 -0.97 -18.83 18.09
CA THR A 320 -1.80 -19.68 18.95
C THR A 320 -3.29 -19.35 18.85
N THR A 321 -3.64 -18.13 18.44
CA THR A 321 -5.03 -17.67 18.40
C THR A 321 -5.23 -16.69 17.25
N VAL A 322 -6.29 -16.90 16.47
CA VAL A 322 -6.80 -15.92 15.50
C VAL A 322 -8.05 -15.30 16.09
N ILE A 323 -8.15 -13.98 16.01
CA ILE A 323 -9.30 -13.21 16.49
C ILE A 323 -9.87 -12.46 15.28
N GLU A 324 -10.98 -12.97 14.75
CA GLU A 324 -11.67 -12.39 13.59
C GLU A 324 -12.50 -11.19 14.05
N MET A 325 -11.88 -10.00 14.04
CA MET A 325 -12.48 -8.76 14.50
C MET A 325 -11.70 -7.56 13.98
N ASP A 326 -12.34 -6.37 13.96
CA ASP A 326 -11.61 -5.12 13.79
C ASP A 326 -10.61 -4.92 14.93
N PRO A 327 -9.32 -4.68 14.64
CA PRO A 327 -8.29 -4.58 15.67
C PRO A 327 -8.54 -3.47 16.69
N PHE A 328 -9.19 -2.39 16.28
CA PHE A 328 -9.44 -1.25 17.15
C PHE A 328 -10.59 -1.54 18.12
N GLU A 329 -11.66 -2.17 17.63
CA GLU A 329 -12.76 -2.64 18.48
C GLU A 329 -12.24 -3.66 19.52
N PHE A 330 -11.39 -4.58 19.09
CA PHE A 330 -10.74 -5.54 19.99
C PHE A 330 -9.92 -4.85 21.07
N LEU A 331 -9.04 -3.91 20.67
CA LEU A 331 -8.15 -3.21 21.60
C LEU A 331 -8.93 -2.32 22.59
N GLU A 332 -9.98 -1.65 22.15
CA GLU A 332 -10.85 -0.87 23.04
C GLU A 332 -11.57 -1.75 24.06
N LYS A 333 -12.07 -2.90 23.62
CA LYS A 333 -12.73 -3.86 24.50
C LYS A 333 -11.78 -4.43 25.55
N ILE A 334 -10.60 -4.93 25.15
CA ILE A 334 -9.62 -5.44 26.15
C ILE A 334 -9.12 -4.32 27.07
N ALA A 335 -8.95 -3.08 26.57
CA ALA A 335 -8.54 -1.96 27.39
C ALA A 335 -9.52 -1.70 28.55
N SER A 336 -10.82 -1.83 28.28
CA SER A 336 -11.85 -1.66 29.30
C SER A 336 -11.84 -2.71 30.41
N LEU A 337 -11.17 -3.85 30.16
CA LEU A 337 -11.08 -5.01 31.07
C LEU A 337 -9.70 -5.15 31.73
N LEU A 338 -8.75 -4.25 31.40
CA LEU A 338 -7.41 -4.25 31.99
C LEU A 338 -7.48 -3.88 33.48
N ASP A 339 -6.67 -4.57 34.29
CA ASP A 339 -6.51 -4.26 35.71
C ASP A 339 -5.58 -3.03 35.92
N ASN A 340 -5.44 -2.62 37.20
CA ASN A 340 -4.61 -1.47 37.55
C ASN A 340 -3.10 -1.79 37.69
N ARG A 341 -2.68 -3.00 37.38
CA ARG A 341 -1.24 -3.40 37.41
C ARG A 341 -0.53 -2.71 36.24
N THR A 342 0.68 -2.26 36.46
CA THR A 342 1.54 -1.67 35.43
C THR A 342 2.79 -2.52 35.28
N PRO A 343 2.83 -3.43 34.28
CA PRO A 343 4.01 -4.24 34.02
C PRO A 343 5.23 -3.35 33.70
N GLU A 344 6.41 -3.79 34.09
CA GLU A 344 7.64 -3.07 33.80
C GLU A 344 8.09 -3.20 32.35
N TYR A 345 7.67 -4.26 31.68
CA TYR A 345 8.12 -4.64 30.34
C TYR A 345 7.97 -3.55 29.26
N PRO A 346 6.88 -2.77 29.18
CA PRO A 346 6.78 -1.66 28.22
C PRO A 346 7.91 -0.63 28.38
N ARG A 347 8.25 -0.30 29.64
CA ARG A 347 9.32 0.65 29.96
C ARG A 347 10.71 0.09 29.63
N VAL A 348 10.92 -1.21 29.75
CA VAL A 348 12.19 -1.85 29.37
C VAL A 348 12.44 -1.64 27.88
N TRP A 349 11.46 -1.88 27.01
CA TRP A 349 11.58 -1.63 25.59
C TRP A 349 11.78 -0.15 25.28
N GLU A 350 10.96 0.73 25.86
CA GLU A 350 11.05 2.17 25.66
C GLU A 350 12.42 2.72 26.02
N ASN A 351 12.93 2.38 27.20
CA ASN A 351 14.24 2.83 27.67
C ASN A 351 15.37 2.30 26.79
N TYR A 352 15.27 1.03 26.35
CA TYR A 352 16.28 0.45 25.49
C TYR A 352 16.34 1.09 24.11
N CYS A 353 15.21 1.46 23.54
CA CYS A 353 15.19 2.11 22.24
C CYS A 353 15.53 3.61 22.29
N LYS A 354 15.27 4.28 23.41
CA LYS A 354 15.65 5.70 23.61
C LYS A 354 17.16 5.93 23.58
N ILE A 355 17.97 4.94 23.90
CA ILE A 355 19.44 5.07 23.84
C ILE A 355 20.00 5.02 22.42
N ILE A 356 19.22 4.58 21.45
CA ILE A 356 19.62 4.54 20.04
C ILE A 356 19.52 5.96 19.47
N PRO A 357 20.65 6.59 19.12
CA PRO A 357 20.62 7.94 18.56
C PRO A 357 20.07 7.93 17.13
N GLU A 358 19.42 9.02 16.74
CA GLU A 358 19.15 9.27 15.34
C GLU A 358 20.49 9.42 14.59
N PRO A 359 20.66 8.75 13.43
CA PRO A 359 21.94 8.80 12.74
C PRO A 359 22.18 10.14 12.04
N GLU A 360 23.46 10.53 11.99
CA GLU A 360 23.95 11.58 11.12
C GLU A 360 24.85 10.97 10.06
N PHE A 361 24.46 11.10 8.80
CA PHE A 361 25.23 10.61 7.66
C PHE A 361 25.78 11.80 6.85
N ALA A 362 27.00 11.66 6.33
CA ALA A 362 27.48 12.50 5.24
C ALA A 362 26.61 12.26 3.99
N TYR A 363 26.78 13.08 2.97
CA TYR A 363 26.01 13.01 1.72
C TYR A 363 25.86 11.59 1.19
N SER A 364 24.61 11.14 1.10
CA SER A 364 24.20 9.76 0.81
C SER A 364 22.70 9.70 0.57
N GLU A 365 22.17 8.56 0.14
CA GLU A 365 20.72 8.33 0.12
C GLU A 365 20.09 8.46 1.52
N MET A 366 20.79 7.97 2.55
CA MET A 366 20.31 8.08 3.92
C MET A 366 20.20 9.54 4.36
N SER A 367 21.22 10.40 4.07
CA SER A 367 21.16 11.82 4.40
C SER A 367 20.07 12.54 3.61
N ALA A 368 19.86 12.21 2.34
CA ALA A 368 18.81 12.81 1.52
C ALA A 368 17.41 12.49 2.06
N ILE A 369 17.15 11.25 2.47
CA ILE A 369 15.91 10.87 3.14
C ILE A 369 15.77 11.58 4.48
N GLY A 370 16.81 11.61 5.31
CA GLY A 370 16.80 12.31 6.60
C GLY A 370 16.49 13.79 6.47
N THR A 371 17.08 14.46 5.46
CA THR A 371 16.81 15.87 5.16
C THR A 371 15.36 16.09 4.72
N LEU A 372 14.84 15.22 3.82
CA LEU A 372 13.43 15.26 3.43
C LEU A 372 12.53 15.14 4.66
N LEU A 373 12.70 14.09 5.47
CA LEU A 373 11.79 13.79 6.58
C LEU A 373 11.76 14.90 7.65
N LYS A 374 12.89 15.60 7.84
CA LYS A 374 12.98 16.78 8.74
C LYS A 374 12.31 18.02 8.16
N ALA A 375 12.24 18.13 6.83
CA ALA A 375 11.71 19.29 6.13
C ALA A 375 10.25 19.12 5.65
N LEU A 376 9.63 17.95 5.85
CA LEU A 376 8.25 17.71 5.42
C LEU A 376 7.29 18.68 6.09
N PRO A 377 6.39 19.34 5.32
CA PRO A 377 5.34 20.16 5.89
C PRO A 377 4.32 19.32 6.65
N GLU A 378 3.63 19.95 7.61
CA GLU A 378 2.53 19.29 8.33
C GLU A 378 1.42 18.87 7.36
N SER A 379 0.74 17.76 7.68
CA SER A 379 -0.44 17.29 6.94
C SER A 379 -0.20 16.94 5.47
N CYS A 380 1.02 16.58 5.07
CA CYS A 380 1.29 16.00 3.76
C CYS A 380 1.10 14.47 3.76
N ALA A 381 1.11 13.85 2.58
CA ALA A 381 1.23 12.41 2.41
C ALA A 381 2.65 12.05 1.95
N LEU A 382 3.22 10.98 2.49
CA LEU A 382 4.54 10.47 2.14
C LEU A 382 4.43 9.05 1.58
N HIS A 383 4.86 8.86 0.36
CA HIS A 383 4.96 7.57 -0.29
C HIS A 383 6.42 7.08 -0.24
N LEU A 384 6.64 5.88 0.29
CA LEU A 384 7.95 5.26 0.35
C LEU A 384 8.00 4.08 -0.60
N ALA A 385 8.87 4.15 -1.60
CA ALA A 385 9.09 3.01 -2.49
C ALA A 385 9.79 1.85 -1.77
N ASN A 386 9.65 0.67 -2.31
CA ASN A 386 10.28 -0.54 -1.78
C ASN A 386 11.82 -0.51 -1.86
N SER A 387 12.47 -1.55 -1.38
CA SER A 387 13.92 -1.73 -1.32
C SER A 387 14.61 -0.87 -0.26
N SER A 388 15.58 -0.04 -0.61
CA SER A 388 16.38 0.76 0.34
C SER A 388 15.58 1.88 0.98
N VAL A 389 14.76 2.56 0.20
CA VAL A 389 14.01 3.76 0.61
C VAL A 389 13.19 3.56 1.88
N VAL A 390 12.28 2.59 1.88
CA VAL A 390 11.43 2.31 3.07
C VAL A 390 12.26 1.91 4.29
N ARG A 391 13.46 1.34 4.10
CA ARG A 391 14.36 0.95 5.20
C ARG A 391 15.16 2.13 5.73
N TYR A 392 15.61 3.03 4.85
CA TYR A 392 16.32 4.24 5.26
C TYR A 392 15.40 5.20 6.00
N ALA A 393 14.14 5.29 5.58
CA ALA A 393 13.14 6.07 6.33
C ALA A 393 12.99 5.60 7.79
N GLN A 394 13.14 4.29 8.07
CA GLN A 394 13.06 3.75 9.45
C GLN A 394 14.20 4.23 10.38
N LEU A 395 15.27 4.82 9.83
CA LEU A 395 16.37 5.36 10.62
C LEU A 395 16.05 6.71 11.28
N TYR A 396 14.99 7.37 10.83
CA TYR A 396 14.61 8.74 11.22
C TYR A 396 13.21 8.80 11.79
N SER A 397 12.90 9.87 12.49
CA SER A 397 11.54 10.14 12.95
C SER A 397 10.71 10.81 11.87
N ILE A 398 9.42 10.46 11.79
CA ILE A 398 8.42 11.13 10.94
C ILE A 398 7.35 11.74 11.85
N PRO A 399 6.92 13.01 11.63
CA PRO A 399 5.80 13.59 12.37
C PRO A 399 4.54 12.71 12.28
N SER A 400 3.84 12.57 13.39
CA SER A 400 2.65 11.70 13.47
C SER A 400 1.44 12.22 12.67
N THR A 401 1.51 13.44 12.15
CA THR A 401 0.49 14.05 11.28
C THR A 401 0.62 13.63 9.82
N ILE A 402 1.72 12.97 9.45
CA ILE A 402 2.03 12.57 8.08
C ILE A 402 1.54 11.14 7.85
N GLU A 403 0.71 10.98 6.83
CA GLU A 403 0.26 9.68 6.35
C GLU A 403 1.34 9.04 5.48
N VAL A 404 1.71 7.79 5.79
CA VAL A 404 2.77 7.06 5.09
C VAL A 404 2.18 5.92 4.27
N CYS A 405 2.38 5.95 2.96
CA CYS A 405 1.98 4.93 2.01
C CYS A 405 3.19 4.13 1.50
N CYS A 406 3.01 2.84 1.27
CA CYS A 406 4.03 1.98 0.67
C CYS A 406 3.37 0.75 0.05
N ASN A 407 3.81 0.34 -1.14
CA ASN A 407 3.33 -0.86 -1.80
C ASN A 407 4.02 -2.09 -1.19
N ARG A 408 3.49 -2.60 -0.07
CA ARG A 408 4.10 -3.71 0.70
C ARG A 408 3.38 -5.05 0.54
N GLY A 409 2.35 -5.12 -0.28
CA GLY A 409 1.63 -6.38 -0.54
C GLY A 409 2.56 -7.44 -1.12
N THR A 410 3.18 -7.15 -2.25
CA THR A 410 4.12 -8.05 -2.94
C THR A 410 5.58 -7.62 -2.82
N ASN A 411 5.85 -6.39 -2.36
CA ASN A 411 7.19 -5.78 -2.26
C ASN A 411 7.91 -5.62 -3.60
N GLY A 412 7.21 -5.53 -4.71
CA GLY A 412 7.75 -5.25 -6.03
C GLY A 412 8.36 -3.85 -6.13
N ILE A 413 9.18 -3.61 -7.14
CA ILE A 413 9.75 -2.29 -7.43
C ILE A 413 8.89 -1.50 -8.41
N GLU A 414 7.95 -2.15 -9.07
CA GLU A 414 6.95 -1.55 -9.95
C GLU A 414 5.83 -0.86 -9.15
N GLY A 415 5.17 0.10 -9.77
CA GLY A 415 3.90 0.65 -9.32
C GLY A 415 3.93 1.66 -8.17
N SER A 416 5.05 1.84 -7.49
CA SER A 416 5.14 2.81 -6.37
C SER A 416 4.88 4.24 -6.84
N LEU A 417 5.43 4.63 -8.00
CA LEU A 417 5.22 5.96 -8.57
C LEU A 417 3.77 6.11 -9.06
N SER A 418 3.23 5.10 -9.75
CA SER A 418 1.84 5.09 -10.21
C SER A 418 0.83 5.20 -9.06
N THR A 419 1.07 4.50 -7.95
CA THR A 419 0.25 4.61 -6.74
C THR A 419 0.29 6.03 -6.15
N ALA A 420 1.48 6.64 -6.07
CA ALA A 420 1.63 8.01 -5.57
C ALA A 420 0.92 9.03 -6.47
N VAL A 421 1.02 8.88 -7.80
CA VAL A 421 0.32 9.73 -8.77
C VAL A 421 -1.20 9.59 -8.62
N GLY A 422 -1.71 8.37 -8.49
CA GLY A 422 -3.13 8.12 -8.29
C GLY A 422 -3.66 8.70 -6.98
N TYR A 423 -2.89 8.55 -5.88
CA TYR A 423 -3.23 9.17 -4.60
C TYR A 423 -3.25 10.71 -4.71
N ALA A 424 -2.22 11.30 -5.31
CA ALA A 424 -2.09 12.75 -5.50
C ALA A 424 -3.22 13.33 -6.37
N ALA A 425 -3.68 12.59 -7.39
CA ALA A 425 -4.78 13.01 -8.26
C ALA A 425 -6.11 13.20 -7.50
N ALA A 426 -6.30 12.44 -6.41
CA ALA A 426 -7.50 12.50 -5.57
C ALA A 426 -7.29 13.29 -4.26
N SER A 427 -6.10 13.85 -4.02
CA SER A 427 -5.71 14.51 -2.77
C SER A 427 -5.51 16.01 -2.97
N ASP A 428 -5.92 16.81 -2.00
CA ASP A 428 -5.61 18.25 -1.96
C ASP A 428 -4.34 18.54 -1.14
N LYS A 429 -3.78 17.53 -0.47
CA LYS A 429 -2.50 17.64 0.26
C LYS A 429 -1.33 17.62 -0.71
N LEU A 430 -0.16 18.12 -0.27
CA LEU A 430 1.11 17.80 -0.92
C LEU A 430 1.43 16.31 -0.76
N ASN A 431 1.89 15.70 -1.82
CA ASN A 431 2.23 14.29 -1.89
C ASN A 431 3.70 14.15 -2.24
N PHE A 432 4.48 13.62 -1.30
CA PHE A 432 5.89 13.34 -1.48
C PHE A 432 6.07 11.85 -1.77
N ILE A 433 6.89 11.52 -2.76
CA ILE A 433 7.38 10.16 -2.94
C ILE A 433 8.90 10.15 -2.92
N ALA A 434 9.48 9.30 -2.07
CA ALA A 434 10.88 8.91 -2.14
C ALA A 434 10.98 7.57 -2.87
N ILE A 435 11.80 7.53 -3.92
CA ILE A 435 11.89 6.38 -4.84
C ILE A 435 13.34 6.21 -5.34
N GLY A 436 13.79 4.94 -5.43
CA GLY A 436 15.06 4.61 -6.06
C GLY A 436 14.98 4.58 -7.58
N ASP A 437 16.13 4.68 -8.23
CA ASP A 437 16.28 4.78 -9.68
C ASP A 437 15.64 3.62 -10.45
N LEU A 438 15.93 2.37 -10.09
CA LEU A 438 15.37 1.20 -10.78
C LEU A 438 13.83 1.18 -10.66
N SER A 439 13.28 1.52 -9.51
CA SER A 439 11.83 1.58 -9.31
C SER A 439 11.20 2.72 -10.12
N PHE A 440 11.86 3.87 -10.18
CA PHE A 440 11.40 5.01 -10.97
C PHE A 440 11.37 4.68 -12.47
N PHE A 441 12.51 4.20 -13.02
CA PHE A 441 12.58 3.91 -14.47
C PHE A 441 11.70 2.72 -14.87
N TYR A 442 11.49 1.77 -13.97
CA TYR A 442 10.56 0.66 -14.23
C TYR A 442 9.09 1.12 -14.25
N ASP A 443 8.73 2.18 -13.54
CA ASP A 443 7.37 2.72 -13.43
C ASP A 443 7.23 4.14 -14.02
N MET A 444 8.17 4.56 -14.89
CA MET A 444 8.22 5.93 -15.41
C MET A 444 6.98 6.35 -16.20
N ASN A 445 6.22 5.38 -16.75
CA ASN A 445 4.94 5.62 -17.43
C ASN A 445 3.86 6.20 -16.49
N ALA A 446 4.05 6.10 -15.18
CA ALA A 446 3.23 6.80 -14.19
C ALA A 446 3.12 8.30 -14.45
N LEU A 447 4.16 8.91 -15.00
CA LEU A 447 4.20 10.34 -15.34
C LEU A 447 3.65 10.64 -16.74
N TRP A 448 3.36 9.60 -17.53
CA TRP A 448 2.80 9.71 -18.86
C TRP A 448 1.26 9.65 -18.82
N ASN A 449 0.65 10.55 -18.07
CA ASN A 449 -0.79 10.72 -18.07
C ASN A 449 -1.17 12.16 -17.71
N VAL A 450 -2.39 12.57 -18.06
CA VAL A 450 -2.87 13.94 -17.86
C VAL A 450 -3.31 14.25 -16.43
N ASN A 451 -3.27 13.25 -15.54
CA ASN A 451 -3.76 13.37 -14.16
C ASN A 451 -2.66 13.75 -13.17
N VAL A 452 -1.42 13.93 -13.64
CA VAL A 452 -0.32 14.39 -12.79
C VAL A 452 -0.59 15.83 -12.37
N ARG A 453 -0.66 16.07 -11.05
CA ARG A 453 -0.97 17.38 -10.48
C ARG A 453 0.27 18.06 -9.89
N SER A 454 0.21 19.37 -9.78
CA SER A 454 1.29 20.19 -9.19
C SER A 454 1.54 19.93 -7.70
N ASN A 455 0.67 19.21 -7.01
CA ASN A 455 0.86 18.79 -5.62
C ASN A 455 1.78 17.56 -5.45
N LEU A 456 2.34 17.02 -6.54
CA LEU A 456 3.27 15.88 -6.51
C LEU A 456 4.72 16.34 -6.39
N ARG A 457 5.47 15.71 -5.49
CA ARG A 457 6.91 15.93 -5.23
C ARG A 457 7.63 14.59 -5.30
N VAL A 458 8.53 14.41 -6.26
CA VAL A 458 9.28 13.16 -6.47
C VAL A 458 10.73 13.34 -6.05
N LEU A 459 11.15 12.73 -4.95
CA LEU A 459 12.56 12.58 -4.58
C LEU A 459 13.09 11.30 -5.20
N LEU A 460 13.89 11.42 -6.25
CA LEU A 460 14.53 10.31 -6.93
C LEU A 460 15.95 10.12 -6.40
N LEU A 461 16.22 8.97 -5.78
CA LEU A 461 17.55 8.57 -5.33
C LEU A 461 18.21 7.77 -6.45
N ASN A 462 19.21 8.36 -7.11
CA ASN A 462 19.89 7.78 -8.26
C ASN A 462 21.34 7.44 -7.92
N ASN A 463 21.57 6.17 -7.57
CA ASN A 463 22.91 5.63 -7.33
C ASN A 463 23.45 4.78 -8.50
N GLY A 464 22.70 4.71 -9.60
CA GLY A 464 23.02 3.96 -10.80
C GLY A 464 22.84 2.45 -10.67
N GLY A 465 21.84 1.97 -9.88
CA GLY A 465 21.49 0.55 -9.82
C GLY A 465 20.99 0.06 -8.47
N GLY A 466 20.91 -1.26 -8.30
CA GLY A 466 20.38 -1.89 -7.10
C GLY A 466 21.35 -1.90 -5.92
N GLU A 467 21.33 -0.89 -5.09
CA GLU A 467 22.21 -0.75 -3.91
C GLU A 467 22.01 -1.85 -2.86
N ILE A 468 20.79 -2.30 -2.64
CA ILE A 468 20.47 -3.31 -1.61
C ILE A 468 21.31 -4.59 -1.76
N PHE A 469 21.72 -4.92 -2.98
CA PHE A 469 22.55 -6.12 -3.25
C PHE A 469 23.96 -6.00 -2.67
N HIS A 470 24.49 -4.78 -2.50
CA HIS A 470 25.79 -4.53 -1.85
C HIS A 470 25.76 -4.74 -0.33
N THR A 471 24.59 -4.82 0.27
CA THR A 471 24.40 -5.05 1.72
C THR A 471 24.07 -6.49 2.07
N LEU A 472 23.86 -7.37 1.07
CA LEU A 472 23.50 -8.77 1.32
C LEU A 472 24.74 -9.60 1.65
N PRO A 473 24.72 -10.36 2.77
CA PRO A 473 25.84 -11.23 3.13
C PRO A 473 26.06 -12.34 2.10
N GLY A 474 27.33 -12.56 1.71
CA GLY A 474 27.70 -13.67 0.83
C GLY A 474 27.49 -13.41 -0.66
N LEU A 475 26.97 -12.26 -1.07
CA LEU A 475 26.86 -11.89 -2.47
C LEU A 475 28.13 -11.12 -2.90
N ASP A 476 28.93 -11.74 -3.80
CA ASP A 476 30.04 -11.04 -4.44
C ASP A 476 29.50 -10.15 -5.56
N MET A 477 29.71 -8.86 -5.44
CA MET A 477 29.27 -7.84 -6.40
C MET A 477 30.31 -7.55 -7.50
N SER A 478 31.30 -8.41 -7.70
CA SER A 478 32.25 -8.33 -8.81
C SER A 478 31.70 -8.95 -10.11
N GLY A 479 32.22 -8.54 -11.24
CA GLY A 479 31.97 -9.17 -12.54
C GLY A 479 30.48 -9.18 -12.96
N THR A 480 29.92 -10.38 -13.17
CA THR A 480 28.57 -10.60 -13.68
C THR A 480 27.49 -10.10 -12.72
N SER A 481 27.74 -10.13 -11.41
CA SER A 481 26.77 -9.65 -10.40
C SER A 481 26.43 -8.16 -10.57
N HIS A 482 27.39 -7.34 -10.96
CA HIS A 482 27.18 -5.92 -11.26
C HIS A 482 26.17 -5.71 -12.40
N LYS A 483 26.31 -6.48 -13.47
CA LYS A 483 25.48 -6.34 -14.67
C LYS A 483 24.09 -6.95 -14.50
N PHE A 484 24.01 -8.18 -13.99
CA PHE A 484 22.78 -8.98 -14.04
C PHE A 484 21.96 -8.93 -12.75
N ILE A 485 22.58 -8.61 -11.60
CA ILE A 485 21.88 -8.54 -10.31
C ILE A 485 21.60 -7.10 -9.93
N ALA A 486 22.64 -6.24 -9.92
CA ALA A 486 22.47 -4.83 -9.53
C ALA A 486 21.92 -3.95 -10.67
N ALA A 487 21.76 -4.46 -11.88
CA ALA A 487 21.20 -3.74 -13.03
C ALA A 487 21.80 -2.32 -13.20
N VAL A 488 23.12 -2.21 -13.19
CA VAL A 488 23.85 -0.93 -13.21
C VAL A 488 23.56 -0.13 -14.47
N HIS A 489 23.26 1.16 -14.31
CA HIS A 489 22.95 2.09 -15.39
C HIS A 489 23.57 3.48 -15.17
N LYS A 490 23.41 4.37 -16.17
CA LYS A 490 23.82 5.79 -16.13
C LYS A 490 22.67 6.71 -16.56
N THR A 491 21.44 6.25 -16.40
CA THR A 491 20.25 6.98 -16.85
C THR A 491 19.92 8.10 -15.85
N SER A 492 19.56 9.27 -16.35
CA SER A 492 19.00 10.38 -15.56
C SER A 492 17.52 10.59 -15.94
N ALA A 493 16.73 11.00 -14.98
CA ALA A 493 15.33 11.32 -15.18
C ALA A 493 15.11 12.71 -15.81
N LYS A 494 16.14 13.54 -15.96
CA LYS A 494 16.04 14.94 -16.38
C LYS A 494 15.18 15.13 -17.62
N GLY A 495 15.54 14.48 -18.73
CA GLY A 495 14.83 14.66 -20.00
C GLY A 495 13.36 14.23 -19.92
N TRP A 496 13.06 13.16 -19.18
CA TRP A 496 11.68 12.71 -18.98
C TRP A 496 10.88 13.67 -18.08
N ALA A 497 11.47 14.15 -16.99
CA ALA A 497 10.83 15.10 -16.09
C ALA A 497 10.48 16.42 -16.80
N GLU A 498 11.43 16.99 -17.56
CA GLU A 498 11.24 18.23 -18.31
C GLU A 498 10.16 18.05 -19.40
N GLU A 499 10.18 16.93 -20.14
CA GLU A 499 9.16 16.59 -21.14
C GLU A 499 7.76 16.43 -20.54
N ARG A 500 7.67 15.97 -19.29
CA ARG A 500 6.40 15.81 -18.55
C ARG A 500 5.98 17.05 -17.76
N GLY A 501 6.68 18.17 -17.93
CA GLY A 501 6.34 19.46 -17.32
C GLY A 501 6.67 19.57 -15.84
N PHE A 502 7.63 18.77 -15.35
CA PHE A 502 8.13 18.91 -13.96
C PHE A 502 9.16 20.02 -13.86
N LEU A 503 9.14 20.75 -12.76
CA LEU A 503 10.31 21.49 -12.31
C LEU A 503 11.38 20.47 -11.89
N TYR A 504 12.45 20.38 -12.69
CA TYR A 504 13.55 19.48 -12.41
C TYR A 504 14.61 20.15 -11.55
N LEU A 505 14.95 19.51 -10.44
CA LEU A 505 16.05 19.87 -9.53
C LEU A 505 17.03 18.71 -9.44
N GLN A 506 18.30 18.98 -9.15
CA GLN A 506 19.31 17.94 -8.94
C GLN A 506 20.22 18.30 -7.77
N ALA A 507 20.84 17.29 -7.15
CA ALA A 507 21.86 17.45 -6.13
C ALA A 507 22.93 16.34 -6.24
N GLN A 508 24.22 16.73 -6.00
CA GLN A 508 25.38 15.84 -6.01
C GLN A 508 26.24 15.97 -4.75
N ASN A 509 25.87 16.91 -3.84
CA ASN A 509 26.53 17.19 -2.57
C ASN A 509 25.54 17.77 -1.57
N ASP A 510 25.99 17.96 -0.30
CA ASP A 510 25.15 18.46 0.80
C ASP A 510 24.61 19.88 0.55
N GLU A 511 25.42 20.77 -0.05
CA GLU A 511 25.04 22.17 -0.31
C GLU A 511 23.94 22.25 -1.37
N GLU A 512 24.10 21.53 -2.48
CA GLU A 512 23.09 21.43 -3.54
C GLU A 512 21.80 20.77 -3.02
N LEU A 513 21.93 19.74 -2.20
CA LEU A 513 20.77 19.06 -1.59
C LEU A 513 20.01 20.03 -0.67
N ALA A 514 20.70 20.77 0.18
CA ALA A 514 20.09 21.72 1.10
C ALA A 514 19.35 22.85 0.35
N GLU A 515 19.93 23.35 -0.75
CA GLU A 515 19.30 24.40 -1.56
C GLU A 515 18.07 23.87 -2.32
N ALA A 516 18.22 22.72 -3.00
CA ALA A 516 17.13 22.09 -3.74
C ALA A 516 15.96 21.71 -2.81
N MET A 517 16.25 21.27 -1.57
CA MET A 517 15.24 20.84 -0.61
C MET A 517 14.34 22.01 -0.17
N LYS A 518 14.81 23.25 -0.14
CA LYS A 518 13.99 24.43 0.18
C LYS A 518 12.83 24.59 -0.82
N THR A 519 13.12 24.48 -2.11
CA THR A 519 12.09 24.53 -3.17
C THR A 519 11.24 23.26 -3.16
N PHE A 520 11.87 22.11 -2.98
CA PHE A 520 11.20 20.81 -3.05
C PHE A 520 10.14 20.62 -1.96
N THR A 521 10.40 21.10 -0.74
CA THR A 521 9.49 20.94 0.42
C THR A 521 8.63 22.18 0.69
N GLN A 522 8.71 23.20 -0.18
CA GLN A 522 7.91 24.42 -0.06
C GLN A 522 6.42 24.07 0.07
N PRO A 523 5.72 24.54 1.13
CA PRO A 523 4.32 24.21 1.39
C PRO A 523 3.34 24.96 0.47
N GLU A 524 3.77 26.08 -0.13
CA GLU A 524 2.95 26.87 -1.03
C GLU A 524 2.66 26.12 -2.34
N ALA A 525 1.50 26.39 -2.91
CA ALA A 525 1.10 25.81 -4.18
C ALA A 525 2.05 26.25 -5.31
N MET A 526 2.53 25.30 -6.08
CA MET A 526 3.34 25.54 -7.27
C MET A 526 2.52 25.27 -8.53
N GLU A 527 2.91 25.86 -9.65
CA GLU A 527 2.24 25.63 -10.94
C GLU A 527 2.57 24.25 -11.52
N GLN A 528 3.74 23.70 -11.17
CA GLN A 528 4.27 22.44 -11.72
C GLN A 528 4.56 21.44 -10.59
N PRO A 529 4.45 20.12 -10.87
CA PRO A 529 5.03 19.09 -10.00
C PRO A 529 6.56 19.24 -9.97
N VAL A 530 7.21 18.75 -8.93
CA VAL A 530 8.66 18.87 -8.76
C VAL A 530 9.31 17.48 -8.71
N LEU A 531 10.41 17.30 -9.44
CA LEU A 531 11.28 16.14 -9.34
C LEU A 531 12.68 16.60 -8.90
N LEU A 532 13.13 16.11 -7.75
CA LEU A 532 14.48 16.28 -7.26
C LEU A 532 15.25 14.96 -7.44
N GLU A 533 16.25 14.96 -8.34
CA GLU A 533 17.13 13.83 -8.56
C GLU A 533 18.42 14.00 -7.76
N VAL A 534 18.67 13.08 -6.82
CA VAL A 534 19.84 13.07 -5.94
C VAL A 534 20.79 11.97 -6.37
N PHE A 535 21.94 12.38 -6.89
CA PHE A 535 22.97 11.45 -7.36
C PHE A 535 23.89 11.04 -6.22
N THR A 536 23.96 9.75 -5.92
CA THR A 536 24.77 9.22 -4.82
C THR A 536 25.72 8.11 -5.29
N ASN A 537 26.45 7.51 -4.35
CA ASN A 537 27.37 6.43 -4.63
C ASN A 537 27.07 5.20 -3.75
N LYS A 538 26.43 4.19 -4.35
CA LYS A 538 26.00 2.96 -3.66
C LYS A 538 27.09 2.28 -2.82
N ASN A 539 28.37 2.31 -3.24
CA ASN A 539 29.46 1.70 -2.48
C ASN A 539 29.83 2.50 -1.22
N LYS A 540 29.73 3.84 -1.30
CA LYS A 540 29.92 4.71 -0.13
C LYS A 540 28.75 4.56 0.83
N ASP A 541 27.54 4.57 0.32
CA ASP A 541 26.31 4.49 1.09
C ASP A 541 26.22 3.16 1.85
N ALA A 542 26.45 2.04 1.20
CA ALA A 542 26.52 0.72 1.84
C ALA A 542 27.58 0.65 2.95
N ARG A 543 28.75 1.26 2.76
CA ARG A 543 29.79 1.35 3.80
C ARG A 543 29.37 2.22 4.99
N MET A 544 28.76 3.37 4.73
CA MET A 544 28.27 4.26 5.80
C MET A 544 27.21 3.58 6.65
N LEU A 545 26.25 2.92 6.02
CA LEU A 545 25.22 2.17 6.72
C LEU A 545 25.82 1.03 7.59
N LYS A 546 26.77 0.28 7.03
CA LYS A 546 27.46 -0.79 7.77
C LYS A 546 28.23 -0.25 8.97
N ASN A 547 28.91 0.89 8.81
CA ASN A 547 29.65 1.54 9.90
C ASN A 547 28.70 2.04 11.00
N TYR A 548 27.57 2.65 10.64
CA TYR A 548 26.55 3.05 11.60
C TYR A 548 26.09 1.88 12.47
N TYR A 549 25.69 0.76 11.87
CA TYR A 549 25.30 -0.41 12.65
C TYR A 549 26.43 -0.98 13.48
N HIS A 550 27.67 -0.98 12.98
CA HIS A 550 28.83 -1.45 13.73
C HIS A 550 29.08 -0.61 15.00
N GLN A 551 28.95 0.71 14.90
CA GLN A 551 29.09 1.61 16.05
C GLN A 551 28.01 1.40 17.12
N LEU A 552 26.80 1.02 16.72
CA LEU A 552 25.73 0.68 17.69
C LEU A 552 26.04 -0.53 18.56
N LYS A 553 26.87 -1.48 18.08
CA LYS A 553 27.30 -2.65 18.87
C LYS A 553 28.42 -2.37 19.86
N GLN A 554 29.12 -1.24 19.68
CA GLN A 554 30.25 -0.87 20.53
C GLN A 554 29.82 0.02 21.71
N LYS A 555 28.60 0.52 21.68
CA LYS A 555 27.96 1.27 22.76
C LYS A 555 27.11 0.35 23.65
#